data_d02f81294e570d52736726e95000a32c
#
_entry.id   d02f81294e570d52736726e95000a32c
#
_cell.length_a   1.000
_cell.length_b   1.000
_cell.length_c   1.000
_cell.angle_alpha   90.00
_cell.angle_beta   90.00
_cell.angle_gamma   90.00
#
_symmetry.space_group_name_H-M   'P 1'
#
loop_
_entity.id
_entity.type
_entity.pdbx_description
1 polymer ?
#
loop_
_entity_poly.entity_id
_entity_poly.type
_entity_poly.pdbx_seq_one_letter_code
_entity_poly.pdbx_strand_id
1 'polypeptide(L)'
;MTIMMVISIQARTFVLCVGVSSYQNSDNNLSQTTKDAKQFKTVMANHTKDITILTSKYANKNNILEKLRAISNRAQKGDKIILFFSGHGYPGGIVTHDKHLTYQEINDILSKSSASAKICFVDACHAGSVGEVRDNSRSYKAPSSGNIIYMMSSRANEYSIEHPWVGHGFFTQALLKGLRGKADANKDKKITVRELFNYVYNDVQHTTSNMEASQHPQLIGVKEVAEAVVVDWK
;
A
#
# COMPACT_ATOMS: atom_id res chain seq x y z
N MET A 1 7.15 -6.59 -48.67
CA MET A 1 6.11 -6.35 -47.68
C MET A 1 6.70 -6.70 -46.31
N THR A 2 7.14 -5.70 -45.55
CA THR A 2 7.82 -5.91 -44.26
C THR A 2 6.75 -6.09 -43.21
N ILE A 3 6.64 -7.31 -42.67
CA ILE A 3 5.72 -7.59 -41.55
C ILE A 3 6.35 -6.98 -40.31
N MET A 4 5.82 -5.85 -39.86
CA MET A 4 6.15 -5.27 -38.56
C MET A 4 5.53 -6.17 -37.46
N MET A 5 6.36 -6.97 -36.80
CA MET A 5 5.98 -7.76 -35.65
C MET A 5 5.69 -6.79 -34.49
N VAL A 6 4.43 -6.51 -34.21
CA VAL A 6 4.03 -5.74 -33.03
C VAL A 6 4.24 -6.64 -31.79
N ILE A 7 5.37 -6.46 -31.13
CA ILE A 7 5.61 -7.12 -29.82
C ILE A 7 4.68 -6.42 -28.82
N SER A 8 3.58 -7.07 -28.49
CA SER A 8 2.73 -6.65 -27.37
C SER A 8 3.52 -6.85 -26.07
N ILE A 9 4.07 -5.78 -25.53
CA ILE A 9 4.70 -5.81 -24.20
C ILE A 9 3.57 -5.93 -23.19
N GLN A 10 3.45 -7.10 -22.58
CA GLN A 10 2.46 -7.33 -21.52
C GLN A 10 2.77 -6.42 -20.32
N ALA A 11 1.78 -5.65 -19.87
CA ALA A 11 1.88 -4.77 -18.71
C ALA A 11 2.29 -5.58 -17.46
N ARG A 12 3.33 -5.13 -16.77
CA ARG A 12 3.86 -5.77 -15.56
C ARG A 12 3.33 -5.10 -14.30
N THR A 13 3.34 -5.86 -13.22
CA THR A 13 3.05 -5.35 -11.88
C THR A 13 4.27 -5.57 -11.01
N PHE A 14 4.87 -4.48 -10.54
CA PHE A 14 5.97 -4.49 -9.59
C PHE A 14 5.43 -4.31 -8.19
N VAL A 15 5.89 -5.12 -7.23
CA VAL A 15 5.41 -5.08 -5.85
C VAL A 15 6.59 -4.93 -4.90
N LEU A 16 6.50 -3.94 -4.00
CA LEU A 16 7.38 -3.80 -2.85
C LEU A 16 6.56 -4.01 -1.57
N CYS A 17 6.84 -5.10 -0.85
CA CYS A 17 6.23 -5.41 0.43
C CYS A 17 7.16 -5.00 1.56
N VAL A 18 6.69 -4.19 2.51
CA VAL A 18 7.47 -3.71 3.65
C VAL A 18 6.74 -4.03 4.95
N GLY A 19 7.39 -4.76 5.86
CA GLY A 19 6.87 -5.06 7.19
C GLY A 19 7.91 -4.76 8.27
N VAL A 20 7.70 -3.69 9.05
CA VAL A 20 8.64 -3.26 10.07
C VAL A 20 8.22 -3.82 11.43
N SER A 21 8.85 -4.91 11.84
CA SER A 21 8.58 -5.56 13.14
C SER A 21 9.63 -5.27 14.20
N SER A 22 10.81 -4.79 13.82
CA SER A 22 11.86 -4.39 14.75
C SER A 22 12.31 -2.97 14.49
N TYR A 23 12.45 -2.20 15.55
CA TYR A 23 12.84 -0.80 15.54
C TYR A 23 14.14 -0.64 16.33
N GLN A 24 14.88 0.47 16.16
CA GLN A 24 16.09 0.74 16.95
C GLN A 24 15.79 0.79 18.45
N ASN A 25 14.65 1.36 18.85
CA ASN A 25 14.13 1.18 20.20
C ASN A 25 13.23 -0.07 20.20
N SER A 26 13.64 -1.10 20.94
CA SER A 26 12.93 -2.39 21.02
C SER A 26 11.53 -2.29 21.62
N ASP A 27 11.24 -1.25 22.41
CA ASP A 27 9.92 -1.02 23.01
C ASP A 27 8.84 -0.73 21.94
N ASN A 28 9.28 -0.31 20.75
CA ASN A 28 8.42 -0.06 19.60
C ASN A 28 8.24 -1.30 18.69
N ASN A 29 8.75 -2.46 19.08
CA ASN A 29 8.64 -3.65 18.22
C ASN A 29 7.18 -4.11 18.07
N LEU A 30 6.84 -4.55 16.86
CA LEU A 30 5.51 -5.03 16.47
C LEU A 30 5.57 -6.51 16.07
N SER A 31 4.57 -7.28 16.49
CA SER A 31 4.58 -8.74 16.28
C SER A 31 4.04 -9.19 14.92
N GLN A 32 3.13 -8.42 14.30
CA GLN A 32 2.35 -8.88 13.13
C GLN A 32 2.87 -8.36 11.79
N THR A 33 3.53 -7.21 11.75
CA THR A 33 3.85 -6.48 10.51
C THR A 33 4.71 -7.28 9.50
N THR A 34 5.67 -8.07 9.98
CA THR A 34 6.44 -8.99 9.12
C THR A 34 5.55 -10.09 8.52
N LYS A 35 4.57 -10.60 9.28
CA LYS A 35 3.61 -11.59 8.81
C LYS A 35 2.68 -10.98 7.75
N ASP A 36 2.23 -9.75 7.96
CA ASP A 36 1.40 -9.00 7.01
C ASP A 36 2.10 -8.87 5.66
N ALA A 37 3.35 -8.40 5.65
CA ALA A 37 4.13 -8.26 4.43
C ALA A 37 4.36 -9.61 3.70
N LYS A 38 4.60 -10.70 4.45
CA LYS A 38 4.74 -12.04 3.89
C LYS A 38 3.44 -12.56 3.28
N GLN A 39 2.31 -12.34 3.95
CA GLN A 39 1.00 -12.76 3.46
C GLN A 39 0.59 -11.95 2.22
N PHE A 40 0.84 -10.64 2.23
CA PHE A 40 0.60 -9.79 1.05
C PHE A 40 1.43 -10.27 -0.14
N LYS A 41 2.75 -10.53 0.06
CA LYS A 41 3.60 -11.16 -0.96
C LYS A 41 3.00 -12.45 -1.48
N THR A 42 2.52 -13.34 -0.60
CA THR A 42 1.96 -14.64 -1.00
C THR A 42 0.73 -14.49 -1.89
N VAL A 43 -0.16 -13.54 -1.57
CA VAL A 43 -1.33 -13.26 -2.41
C VAL A 43 -0.91 -12.70 -3.77
N MET A 44 0.00 -11.72 -3.78
CA MET A 44 0.45 -11.09 -5.01
C MET A 44 1.29 -12.02 -5.91
N ALA A 45 1.92 -13.05 -5.36
CA ALA A 45 2.69 -14.03 -6.12
C ALA A 45 1.87 -14.85 -7.14
N ASN A 46 0.55 -14.87 -6.99
CA ASN A 46 -0.37 -15.45 -7.98
C ASN A 46 -0.56 -14.55 -9.23
N HIS A 47 -0.16 -13.27 -9.15
CA HIS A 47 -0.42 -12.28 -10.18
C HIS A 47 0.84 -11.67 -10.80
N THR A 48 1.98 -11.77 -10.11
CA THR A 48 3.28 -11.28 -10.60
C THR A 48 4.44 -12.01 -9.95
N LYS A 49 5.58 -12.04 -10.66
CA LYS A 49 6.87 -12.53 -10.14
C LYS A 49 7.81 -11.38 -9.73
N ASP A 50 7.51 -10.14 -10.11
CA ASP A 50 8.30 -8.96 -9.80
C ASP A 50 7.98 -8.43 -8.38
N ILE A 51 8.29 -9.25 -7.36
CA ILE A 51 7.99 -8.94 -5.95
C ILE A 51 9.29 -8.85 -5.14
N THR A 52 9.46 -7.73 -4.44
CA THR A 52 10.50 -7.53 -3.44
C THR A 52 9.86 -7.45 -2.05
N ILE A 53 10.50 -8.03 -1.04
CA ILE A 53 10.06 -7.93 0.34
C ILE A 53 11.21 -7.46 1.24
N LEU A 54 10.91 -6.49 2.13
CA LEU A 54 11.79 -6.00 3.17
C LEU A 54 11.10 -6.16 4.53
N THR A 55 11.77 -6.81 5.47
CA THR A 55 11.20 -7.05 6.81
C THR A 55 12.22 -6.76 7.90
N SER A 56 11.71 -6.44 9.10
CA SER A 56 12.51 -6.22 10.31
C SER A 56 13.65 -5.21 10.05
N LYS A 57 14.89 -5.48 10.42
CA LYS A 57 16.05 -4.60 10.22
C LYS A 57 16.35 -4.24 8.76
N TYR A 58 15.93 -5.08 7.82
CA TYR A 58 16.08 -4.80 6.38
C TYR A 58 15.06 -3.79 5.85
N ALA A 59 13.97 -3.55 6.59
CA ALA A 59 12.99 -2.52 6.30
C ALA A 59 13.45 -1.14 6.83
N ASN A 60 14.72 -0.78 6.61
CA ASN A 60 15.28 0.53 6.91
C ASN A 60 15.02 1.52 5.77
N LYS A 61 15.13 2.81 6.08
CA LYS A 61 14.80 3.89 5.13
C LYS A 61 15.57 3.77 3.81
N ASN A 62 16.88 3.55 3.89
CA ASN A 62 17.72 3.50 2.69
C ASN A 62 17.33 2.35 1.77
N ASN A 63 17.13 1.14 2.31
CA ASN A 63 16.72 -0.02 1.53
C ASN A 63 15.36 0.18 0.87
N ILE A 64 14.37 0.75 1.59
CA ILE A 64 13.05 1.03 1.04
C ILE A 64 13.17 2.00 -0.14
N LEU A 65 13.87 3.13 0.04
CA LEU A 65 14.05 4.12 -1.01
C LEU A 65 14.82 3.57 -2.22
N GLU A 66 15.88 2.76 -1.99
CA GLU A 66 16.64 2.10 -3.05
C GLU A 66 15.76 1.18 -3.89
N LYS A 67 15.00 0.28 -3.24
CA LYS A 67 14.12 -0.67 -3.96
C LYS A 67 13.00 0.06 -4.68
N LEU A 68 12.42 1.09 -4.07
CA LEU A 68 11.39 1.90 -4.71
C LEU A 68 11.91 2.64 -5.95
N ARG A 69 13.13 3.23 -5.89
CA ARG A 69 13.78 3.84 -7.06
C ARG A 69 14.07 2.81 -8.15
N ALA A 70 14.61 1.65 -7.78
CA ALA A 70 14.92 0.59 -8.74
C ALA A 70 13.66 0.11 -9.49
N ILE A 71 12.55 -0.07 -8.80
CA ILE A 71 11.25 -0.42 -9.39
C ILE A 71 10.74 0.73 -10.27
N SER A 72 10.77 1.97 -9.77
CA SER A 72 10.28 3.15 -10.49
C SER A 72 11.02 3.40 -11.81
N ASN A 73 12.33 3.17 -11.83
CA ASN A 73 13.15 3.32 -13.03
C ASN A 73 12.93 2.21 -14.07
N ARG A 74 12.52 1.01 -13.62
CA ARG A 74 12.25 -0.14 -14.52
C ARG A 74 10.85 -0.12 -15.12
N ALA A 75 9.90 0.49 -14.40
CA ALA A 75 8.50 0.50 -14.81
C ALA A 75 8.28 1.41 -16.02
N GLN A 76 7.49 0.92 -16.97
CA GLN A 76 7.15 1.59 -18.23
C GLN A 76 5.66 1.95 -18.27
N LYS A 77 5.26 2.71 -19.29
CA LYS A 77 3.84 2.99 -19.56
C LYS A 77 3.07 1.68 -19.74
N GLY A 78 1.94 1.57 -19.06
CA GLY A 78 1.15 0.34 -18.95
C GLY A 78 1.43 -0.46 -17.69
N ASP A 79 2.65 -0.40 -17.13
CA ASP A 79 3.01 -1.09 -15.89
C ASP A 79 2.32 -0.49 -14.66
N LYS A 80 2.31 -1.27 -13.57
CA LYS A 80 1.81 -0.87 -12.24
C LYS A 80 2.91 -1.03 -11.20
N ILE A 81 2.93 -0.13 -10.23
CA ILE A 81 3.74 -0.24 -9.01
C ILE A 81 2.81 -0.35 -7.82
N ILE A 82 3.02 -1.35 -6.98
CA ILE A 82 2.30 -1.55 -5.74
C ILE A 82 3.30 -1.51 -4.59
N LEU A 83 3.08 -0.59 -3.64
CA LEU A 83 3.77 -0.53 -2.36
C LEU A 83 2.81 -1.00 -1.27
N PHE A 84 3.19 -2.01 -0.50
CA PHE A 84 2.52 -2.41 0.73
C PHE A 84 3.44 -2.09 1.91
N PHE A 85 2.90 -1.43 2.93
CA PHE A 85 3.59 -1.14 4.18
C PHE A 85 2.72 -1.57 5.38
N SER A 86 3.33 -2.24 6.35
CA SER A 86 2.77 -2.52 7.67
C SER A 86 3.80 -2.17 8.74
N GLY A 87 3.43 -1.28 9.68
CA GLY A 87 4.34 -0.76 10.71
C GLY A 87 3.79 0.47 11.43
N HIS A 88 4.63 1.15 12.21
CA HIS A 88 4.27 2.42 12.81
C HIS A 88 4.17 3.53 11.76
N GLY A 89 3.23 4.46 12.00
CA GLY A 89 3.08 5.70 11.26
C GLY A 89 3.18 6.92 12.17
N TYR A 90 3.30 8.07 11.54
CA TYR A 90 3.25 9.38 12.19
C TYR A 90 2.60 10.39 11.21
N PRO A 91 2.14 11.56 11.68
CA PRO A 91 1.60 12.57 10.78
C PRO A 91 2.60 12.95 9.68
N GLY A 92 2.25 12.62 8.41
CA GLY A 92 3.09 12.88 7.22
C GLY A 92 3.99 11.74 6.76
N GLY A 93 3.97 10.55 7.39
CA GLY A 93 4.83 9.46 6.95
C GLY A 93 4.73 8.16 7.73
N ILE A 94 5.69 7.31 7.49
CA ILE A 94 5.85 5.98 8.10
C ILE A 94 7.17 5.90 8.87
N VAL A 95 7.21 5.06 9.89
CA VAL A 95 8.42 4.78 10.68
C VAL A 95 9.08 3.53 10.14
N THR A 96 10.31 3.66 9.67
CA THR A 96 11.14 2.53 9.23
C THR A 96 11.92 1.95 10.41
N HIS A 97 12.67 0.87 10.22
CA HIS A 97 13.51 0.30 11.27
C HIS A 97 14.39 1.33 11.99
N ASP A 98 14.90 2.32 11.25
CA ASP A 98 15.95 3.24 11.71
C ASP A 98 15.54 4.72 11.73
N LYS A 99 14.58 5.14 10.88
CA LYS A 99 14.29 6.56 10.64
C LYS A 99 12.83 6.77 10.21
N HIS A 100 12.42 8.01 10.22
CA HIS A 100 11.17 8.45 9.59
C HIS A 100 11.34 8.53 8.06
N LEU A 101 10.33 8.06 7.33
CA LEU A 101 10.20 8.17 5.88
C LEU A 101 8.90 8.88 5.55
N THR A 102 9.01 10.07 4.95
CA THR A 102 7.85 10.90 4.63
C THR A 102 7.12 10.39 3.40
N TYR A 103 5.81 10.64 3.32
CA TYR A 103 5.05 10.38 2.10
C TYR A 103 5.54 11.26 0.93
N GLN A 104 6.12 12.45 1.21
CA GLN A 104 6.74 13.28 0.17
C GLN A 104 7.91 12.57 -0.49
N GLU A 105 8.82 11.96 0.27
CA GLU A 105 9.95 11.21 -0.28
C GLU A 105 9.51 10.02 -1.14
N ILE A 106 8.43 9.35 -0.72
CA ILE A 106 7.82 8.26 -1.50
C ILE A 106 7.25 8.82 -2.82
N ASN A 107 6.48 9.91 -2.76
CA ASN A 107 5.85 10.53 -3.93
C ASN A 107 6.88 11.13 -4.90
N ASP A 108 7.98 11.71 -4.40
CA ASP A 108 9.06 12.24 -5.24
C ASP A 108 9.73 11.16 -6.11
N ILE A 109 9.72 9.91 -5.63
CA ILE A 109 10.22 8.77 -6.39
C ILE A 109 9.14 8.27 -7.35
N LEU A 110 7.92 8.03 -6.84
CA LEU A 110 6.84 7.45 -7.62
C LEU A 110 6.38 8.37 -8.77
N SER A 111 6.36 9.69 -8.55
CA SER A 111 5.96 10.66 -9.58
C SER A 111 6.89 10.69 -10.80
N LYS A 112 8.16 10.30 -10.63
CA LYS A 112 9.14 10.21 -11.70
C LYS A 112 9.01 8.93 -12.54
N SER A 113 8.24 7.94 -12.05
CA SER A 113 8.05 6.69 -12.77
C SER A 113 7.06 6.83 -13.92
N SER A 114 7.33 6.18 -15.05
CA SER A 114 6.44 6.09 -16.20
C SER A 114 5.25 5.11 -15.99
N ALA A 115 5.21 4.37 -14.90
CA ALA A 115 4.11 3.45 -14.62
C ALA A 115 2.74 4.13 -14.71
N SER A 116 1.75 3.44 -15.26
CA SER A 116 0.40 3.98 -15.45
C SER A 116 -0.40 4.08 -14.15
N ALA A 117 -0.07 3.27 -13.15
CA ALA A 117 -0.68 3.34 -11.83
C ALA A 117 0.34 3.05 -10.73
N LYS A 118 0.30 3.83 -9.64
CA LYS A 118 1.09 3.63 -8.43
C LYS A 118 0.12 3.56 -7.24
N ILE A 119 0.05 2.40 -6.62
CA ILE A 119 -0.92 2.06 -5.59
C ILE A 119 -0.17 1.77 -4.29
N CYS A 120 -0.47 2.52 -3.23
CA CYS A 120 0.15 2.37 -1.93
C CYS A 120 -0.89 1.89 -0.91
N PHE A 121 -0.71 0.69 -0.36
CA PHE A 121 -1.47 0.15 0.75
C PHE A 121 -0.66 0.38 2.03
N VAL A 122 -1.21 1.12 2.99
CA VAL A 122 -0.50 1.50 4.22
C VAL A 122 -1.32 1.11 5.43
N ASP A 123 -0.83 0.11 6.16
CA ASP A 123 -1.37 -0.29 7.46
C ASP A 123 -0.47 0.27 8.57
N ALA A 124 -0.88 1.44 9.09
CA ALA A 124 -0.14 2.17 10.11
C ALA A 124 -1.06 3.12 10.88
N CYS A 125 -0.75 3.42 12.15
CA CYS A 125 -1.41 4.49 12.89
C CYS A 125 -1.21 5.83 12.18
N HIS A 126 -2.19 6.73 12.25
CA HIS A 126 -2.16 8.04 11.59
C HIS A 126 -1.90 7.96 10.07
N ALA A 127 -2.20 6.83 9.42
CA ALA A 127 -1.93 6.61 8.00
C ALA A 127 -2.62 7.67 7.11
N GLY A 128 -3.85 8.05 7.43
CA GLY A 128 -4.64 9.03 6.68
C GLY A 128 -4.12 10.47 6.73
N SER A 129 -3.00 10.74 7.40
CA SER A 129 -2.37 12.07 7.44
C SER A 129 -1.75 12.52 6.10
N VAL A 130 -1.82 11.69 5.07
CA VAL A 130 -1.53 12.08 3.69
C VAL A 130 -2.59 13.09 3.22
N GLY A 131 -2.35 14.36 3.42
CA GLY A 131 -3.28 15.43 3.00
C GLY A 131 -3.81 16.31 4.12
N GLU A 132 -3.62 15.93 5.39
CA GLU A 132 -3.94 16.78 6.52
C GLU A 132 -2.67 17.27 7.21
N VAL A 133 -2.62 18.56 7.47
CA VAL A 133 -1.58 19.19 8.28
C VAL A 133 -2.21 19.98 9.41
N ARG A 134 -1.82 19.63 10.60
CA ARG A 134 -2.00 20.46 11.80
C ARG A 134 -0.68 20.83 12.46
N ASP A 135 0.33 21.10 11.67
CA ASP A 135 1.50 21.81 12.17
C ASP A 135 1.89 22.88 11.16
N ASN A 136 2.12 24.10 11.66
CA ASN A 136 2.35 25.33 10.90
C ASN A 136 3.62 25.34 10.03
N SER A 137 4.28 24.22 9.81
CA SER A 137 5.55 24.20 9.10
C SER A 137 5.61 23.40 7.80
N ARG A 138 4.73 22.42 7.52
CA ARG A 138 4.74 21.71 6.22
C ARG A 138 3.40 21.06 5.89
N SER A 139 2.62 21.77 5.09
CA SER A 139 1.41 21.24 4.45
C SER A 139 1.76 20.06 3.53
N TYR A 140 1.48 18.83 3.93
CA TYR A 140 1.59 17.68 3.05
C TYR A 140 0.29 17.52 2.26
N LYS A 141 0.34 17.80 0.96
CA LYS A 141 -0.83 17.64 0.08
C LYS A 141 -0.93 16.20 -0.41
N ALA A 142 -2.16 15.68 -0.46
CA ALA A 142 -2.42 14.42 -1.17
C ALA A 142 -1.88 14.52 -2.61
N PRO A 143 -1.31 13.42 -3.16
CA PRO A 143 -0.85 13.45 -4.54
C PRO A 143 -2.03 13.75 -5.47
N SER A 144 -1.93 14.83 -6.23
CA SER A 144 -2.91 15.25 -7.25
C SER A 144 -2.42 14.93 -8.67
N SER A 145 -1.25 14.35 -8.79
CA SER A 145 -0.59 14.02 -10.06
C SER A 145 0.27 12.77 -9.92
N GLY A 146 0.93 12.35 -10.99
CA GLY A 146 1.85 11.20 -10.98
C GLY A 146 1.15 9.85 -10.92
N ASN A 147 -0.18 9.80 -11.08
CA ASN A 147 -0.99 8.57 -11.04
C ASN A 147 -0.77 7.77 -9.74
N ILE A 148 -0.75 8.45 -8.59
CA ILE A 148 -0.51 7.87 -7.27
C ILE A 148 -1.81 7.87 -6.48
N ILE A 149 -2.14 6.73 -5.86
CA ILE A 149 -3.26 6.59 -4.94
C ILE A 149 -2.82 5.80 -3.71
N TYR A 150 -3.29 6.23 -2.55
CA TYR A 150 -3.08 5.57 -1.26
C TYR A 150 -4.39 4.99 -0.74
N MET A 151 -4.35 3.75 -0.27
CA MET A 151 -5.37 3.16 0.59
C MET A 151 -4.76 3.00 1.97
N MET A 152 -5.29 3.77 2.92
CA MET A 152 -4.77 3.90 4.27
C MET A 152 -5.67 3.17 5.26
N SER A 153 -5.09 2.56 6.30
CA SER A 153 -5.83 1.80 7.30
C SER A 153 -6.76 2.63 8.19
N SER A 154 -6.44 3.92 8.41
CA SER A 154 -7.17 4.79 9.34
C SER A 154 -7.12 6.26 8.89
N ARG A 155 -7.95 7.11 9.51
CA ARG A 155 -7.86 8.57 9.39
C ARG A 155 -6.59 9.10 10.06
N ALA A 156 -6.26 10.36 9.80
CA ALA A 156 -5.07 11.03 10.35
C ALA A 156 -5.03 11.07 11.89
N ASN A 157 -6.19 11.10 12.53
CA ASN A 157 -6.36 11.17 13.98
C ASN A 157 -6.78 9.82 14.61
N GLU A 158 -6.74 8.75 13.87
CA GLU A 158 -7.12 7.41 14.33
C GLU A 158 -5.91 6.48 14.39
N TYR A 159 -5.95 5.54 15.35
CA TYR A 159 -5.00 4.44 15.42
C TYR A 159 -5.49 3.26 14.58
N SER A 160 -4.57 2.57 13.91
CA SER A 160 -4.86 1.23 13.37
C SER A 160 -4.97 0.24 14.50
N ILE A 161 -6.04 -0.56 14.50
CA ILE A 161 -6.32 -1.54 15.55
C ILE A 161 -5.65 -2.86 15.18
N GLU A 162 -4.77 -3.34 16.07
CA GLU A 162 -4.26 -4.71 16.05
C GLU A 162 -4.97 -5.52 17.12
N HIS A 163 -5.46 -6.71 16.77
CA HIS A 163 -6.06 -7.62 17.74
C HIS A 163 -5.22 -8.91 17.81
N PRO A 164 -4.77 -9.32 19.01
CA PRO A 164 -3.88 -10.49 19.17
C PRO A 164 -4.44 -11.79 18.57
N TRP A 165 -5.75 -11.98 18.62
CA TRP A 165 -6.44 -13.18 18.13
C TRP A 165 -6.64 -13.21 16.61
N VAL A 166 -6.54 -12.09 15.92
CA VAL A 166 -6.75 -11.98 14.46
C VAL A 166 -5.47 -12.29 13.69
N GLY A 167 -4.32 -12.09 14.32
CA GLY A 167 -3.00 -12.38 13.75
C GLY A 167 -2.57 -11.47 12.60
N HIS A 168 -3.31 -10.38 12.36
CA HIS A 168 -3.08 -9.28 11.42
C HIS A 168 -3.82 -8.05 11.91
N GLY A 169 -3.45 -6.83 11.45
CA GLY A 169 -4.33 -5.67 11.57
C GLY A 169 -5.64 -5.90 10.79
N PHE A 170 -6.74 -5.32 11.26
CA PHE A 170 -8.05 -5.49 10.60
C PHE A 170 -8.01 -5.04 9.14
N PHE A 171 -7.30 -3.95 8.85
CA PHE A 171 -7.12 -3.45 7.49
C PHE A 171 -6.39 -4.48 6.61
N THR A 172 -5.23 -4.98 7.04
CA THR A 172 -4.48 -5.99 6.26
C THR A 172 -5.29 -7.26 6.08
N GLN A 173 -6.04 -7.72 7.10
CA GLN A 173 -6.90 -8.88 6.97
C GLN A 173 -7.98 -8.68 5.89
N ALA A 174 -8.69 -7.53 5.93
CA ALA A 174 -9.70 -7.18 4.93
C ALA A 174 -9.09 -7.08 3.53
N LEU A 175 -7.93 -6.41 3.41
CA LEU A 175 -7.18 -6.28 2.16
C LEU A 175 -6.84 -7.64 1.55
N LEU A 176 -6.32 -8.57 2.35
CA LEU A 176 -5.98 -9.93 1.90
C LEU A 176 -7.21 -10.74 1.49
N LYS A 177 -8.33 -10.63 2.21
CA LYS A 177 -9.60 -11.26 1.84
C LYS A 177 -10.11 -10.70 0.50
N GLY A 178 -10.10 -9.37 0.37
CA GLY A 178 -10.51 -8.67 -0.85
C GLY A 178 -9.69 -9.15 -2.05
N LEU A 179 -8.35 -9.11 -1.96
CA LEU A 179 -7.44 -9.55 -3.02
C LEU A 179 -7.56 -11.05 -3.39
N ARG A 180 -8.11 -11.89 -2.51
CA ARG A 180 -8.42 -13.30 -2.81
C ARG A 180 -9.78 -13.51 -3.48
N GLY A 181 -10.44 -12.45 -3.96
CA GLY A 181 -11.66 -12.52 -4.74
C GLY A 181 -12.91 -11.94 -4.06
N LYS A 182 -12.88 -11.67 -2.75
CA LYS A 182 -14.06 -11.16 -2.04
C LYS A 182 -14.45 -9.74 -2.47
N ALA A 183 -13.54 -8.99 -3.05
CA ALA A 183 -13.79 -7.62 -3.53
C ALA A 183 -14.30 -7.56 -4.98
N ASP A 184 -14.31 -8.67 -5.72
CA ASP A 184 -14.86 -8.75 -7.08
C ASP A 184 -16.40 -8.64 -7.03
N ALA A 185 -16.89 -7.40 -7.03
CA ALA A 185 -18.31 -7.10 -6.85
C ALA A 185 -19.13 -7.37 -8.12
N ASN A 186 -18.54 -7.14 -9.28
CA ASN A 186 -19.18 -7.27 -10.59
C ASN A 186 -18.99 -8.67 -11.22
N LYS A 187 -18.16 -9.55 -10.58
CA LYS A 187 -17.85 -10.93 -11.00
C LYS A 187 -17.15 -11.02 -12.37
N ASP A 188 -16.36 -10.01 -12.73
CA ASP A 188 -15.58 -9.99 -13.97
C ASP A 188 -14.18 -10.63 -13.83
N LYS A 189 -13.86 -11.21 -12.66
CA LYS A 189 -12.57 -11.80 -12.27
C LYS A 189 -11.44 -10.80 -12.19
N LYS A 190 -11.75 -9.53 -12.05
CA LYS A 190 -10.78 -8.46 -11.78
C LYS A 190 -11.15 -7.75 -10.49
N ILE A 191 -10.19 -7.13 -9.87
CA ILE A 191 -10.44 -6.24 -8.74
C ILE A 191 -9.74 -4.92 -9.03
N THR A 192 -10.53 -3.88 -9.14
CA THR A 192 -10.05 -2.50 -9.20
C THR A 192 -9.70 -1.98 -7.81
N VAL A 193 -8.93 -0.90 -7.73
CA VAL A 193 -8.65 -0.21 -6.45
C VAL A 193 -9.95 0.20 -5.78
N ARG A 194 -10.97 0.65 -6.54
CA ARG A 194 -12.27 1.07 -6.02
C ARG A 194 -13.05 -0.08 -5.40
N GLU A 195 -13.16 -1.21 -6.08
CA GLU A 195 -13.83 -2.39 -5.54
C GLU A 195 -13.14 -2.90 -4.28
N LEU A 196 -11.80 -2.95 -4.31
CA LEU A 196 -11.00 -3.35 -3.16
C LEU A 196 -11.21 -2.40 -1.99
N PHE A 197 -11.22 -1.08 -2.23
CA PHE A 197 -11.48 -0.09 -1.17
C PHE A 197 -12.87 -0.24 -0.57
N ASN A 198 -13.90 -0.37 -1.41
CA ASN A 198 -15.28 -0.53 -0.92
C ASN A 198 -15.42 -1.78 -0.05
N TYR A 199 -14.81 -2.89 -0.48
CA TYR A 199 -14.80 -4.13 0.31
C TYR A 199 -14.06 -3.93 1.64
N VAL A 200 -12.83 -3.40 1.59
CA VAL A 200 -11.99 -3.18 2.78
C VAL A 200 -12.67 -2.24 3.77
N TYR A 201 -13.24 -1.13 3.28
CA TYR A 201 -13.94 -0.17 4.12
C TYR A 201 -15.10 -0.84 4.88
N ASN A 202 -15.94 -1.59 4.15
CA ASN A 202 -17.11 -2.25 4.74
C ASN A 202 -16.70 -3.38 5.72
N ASP A 203 -15.71 -4.23 5.37
CA ASP A 203 -15.23 -5.34 6.23
C ASP A 203 -14.61 -4.80 7.51
N VAL A 204 -13.79 -3.73 7.45
CA VAL A 204 -13.17 -3.08 8.61
C VAL A 204 -14.24 -2.40 9.48
N GLN A 205 -15.14 -1.61 8.89
CA GLN A 205 -16.22 -0.94 9.63
C GLN A 205 -17.11 -1.96 10.36
N HIS A 206 -17.54 -3.02 9.67
CA HIS A 206 -18.35 -4.07 10.27
C HIS A 206 -17.63 -4.76 11.44
N THR A 207 -16.34 -5.03 11.26
CA THR A 207 -15.54 -5.76 12.28
C THR A 207 -15.24 -4.89 13.50
N THR A 208 -15.06 -3.57 13.31
CA THR A 208 -14.66 -2.65 14.40
C THR A 208 -15.81 -1.87 15.00
N SER A 209 -17.04 -1.96 14.45
CA SER A 209 -18.22 -1.19 14.89
C SER A 209 -18.59 -1.39 16.37
N ASN A 210 -18.30 -2.56 16.92
CA ASN A 210 -18.60 -2.91 18.33
C ASN A 210 -17.36 -2.78 19.24
N MET A 211 -16.28 -2.19 18.77
CA MET A 211 -15.06 -1.97 19.54
C MET A 211 -15.05 -0.54 20.11
N GLU A 212 -14.30 -0.31 21.18
CA GLU A 212 -14.14 1.01 21.80
C GLU A 212 -13.55 2.06 20.83
N ALA A 213 -12.87 1.62 19.78
CA ALA A 213 -12.35 2.46 18.72
C ALA A 213 -12.74 1.92 17.35
N SER A 214 -13.45 2.71 16.54
CA SER A 214 -13.76 2.39 15.16
C SER A 214 -12.60 2.80 14.25
N GLN A 215 -12.34 2.01 13.21
CA GLN A 215 -11.28 2.26 12.23
C GLN A 215 -11.91 2.60 10.87
N HIS A 216 -11.47 3.71 10.26
CA HIS A 216 -12.03 4.21 9.00
C HIS A 216 -10.96 4.27 7.91
N PRO A 217 -10.83 3.24 7.08
CA PRO A 217 -9.93 3.27 5.94
C PRO A 217 -10.18 4.49 5.04
N GLN A 218 -9.12 4.99 4.41
CA GLN A 218 -9.16 6.16 3.53
C GLN A 218 -8.61 5.81 2.16
N LEU A 219 -9.18 6.40 1.10
CA LEU A 219 -8.65 6.36 -0.26
C LEU A 219 -8.28 7.77 -0.69
N ILE A 220 -6.99 8.04 -0.89
CA ILE A 220 -6.45 9.39 -1.06
C ILE A 220 -5.50 9.42 -2.28
N GLY A 221 -5.69 10.39 -3.18
CA GLY A 221 -4.81 10.58 -4.34
C GLY A 221 -5.55 10.80 -5.64
N VAL A 222 -4.93 10.41 -6.75
CA VAL A 222 -5.46 10.60 -8.11
C VAL A 222 -6.65 9.67 -8.36
N LYS A 223 -7.85 10.26 -8.54
CA LYS A 223 -9.13 9.52 -8.61
C LYS A 223 -9.19 8.53 -9.77
N GLU A 224 -8.56 8.85 -10.89
CA GLU A 224 -8.51 8.01 -12.10
C GLU A 224 -7.81 6.68 -11.84
N VAL A 225 -6.85 6.65 -10.90
CA VAL A 225 -6.15 5.42 -10.49
C VAL A 225 -7.07 4.47 -9.71
N ALA A 226 -8.19 4.94 -9.18
CA ALA A 226 -9.15 4.08 -8.49
C ALA A 226 -9.76 3.01 -9.42
N GLU A 227 -9.77 3.24 -10.73
CA GLU A 227 -10.25 2.27 -11.73
C GLU A 227 -9.13 1.33 -12.21
N ALA A 228 -7.90 1.50 -11.74
CA ALA A 228 -6.81 0.59 -12.09
C ALA A 228 -7.06 -0.80 -11.48
N VAL A 229 -6.89 -1.83 -12.30
CA VAL A 229 -6.99 -3.23 -11.87
C VAL A 229 -5.79 -3.58 -11.01
N VAL A 230 -6.02 -3.99 -9.76
CA VAL A 230 -4.98 -4.44 -8.82
C VAL A 230 -4.59 -5.88 -9.17
N VAL A 231 -5.58 -6.76 -9.25
CA VAL A 231 -5.43 -8.18 -9.58
C VAL A 231 -6.43 -8.61 -10.65
N ASP A 232 -6.02 -9.60 -11.47
CA ASP A 232 -6.80 -10.18 -12.56
C ASP A 232 -6.61 -11.71 -12.51
N TRP A 233 -7.70 -12.48 -12.42
CA TRP A 233 -7.70 -13.94 -12.47
C TRP A 233 -8.14 -14.37 -13.87
N LYS A 234 -7.20 -14.44 -14.77
CA LYS A 234 -7.42 -15.03 -16.10
C LYS A 234 -7.45 -16.53 -16.05
#